data_bcdadefd087d84bc4d408f2f9d00086c
#
_entry.id   bcdadefd087d84bc4d408f2f9d00086c
#
_cell.length_a   1.000
_cell.length_b   1.000
_cell.length_c   1.000
_cell.angle_alpha   90.00
_cell.angle_beta   90.00
_cell.angle_gamma   90.00
#
_symmetry.space_group_name_H-M   'P 1'
#
loop_
_entity.id
_entity.type
_entity.pdbx_description
1 polymer ?
#
loop_
_entity_poly.entity_id
_entity_poly.type
_entity_poly.pdbx_seq_one_letter_code
_entity_poly.pdbx_strand_id
1 'polypeptide(L)' 'MAEIMTPEKFKEKAQEIFDKNEGYAGESGHMEIDDLMRECLRSLGYGEGIDILFSMDSIWYC' A
#
# COMPACT_ATOMS: atom_id res chain seq x y z
N MET A 1 -17.61 -8.39 3.93
CA MET A 1 -17.40 -6.94 4.05
C MET A 1 -16.01 -6.66 4.57
N ALA A 2 -15.28 -5.80 3.89
CA ALA A 2 -13.92 -5.50 4.29
C ALA A 2 -13.91 -4.61 5.53
N GLU A 3 -13.03 -4.91 6.46
CA GLU A 3 -12.85 -4.06 7.63
C GLU A 3 -12.09 -2.79 7.22
N ILE A 4 -12.49 -1.69 7.82
CA ILE A 4 -11.77 -0.44 7.61
C ILE A 4 -10.44 -0.56 8.35
N MET A 5 -9.36 -0.27 7.64
CA MET A 5 -8.04 -0.28 8.25
C MET A 5 -7.89 0.94 9.15
N THR A 6 -7.62 0.72 10.43
CA THR A 6 -7.44 1.83 11.37
C THR A 6 -6.04 2.40 11.25
N PRO A 7 -5.81 3.63 11.72
CA PRO A 7 -4.47 4.21 11.73
C PRO A 7 -3.46 3.33 12.47
N GLU A 8 -3.89 2.70 13.55
CA GLU A 8 -3.01 1.82 14.31
C GLU A 8 -2.60 0.59 13.52
N LYS A 9 -3.58 -0.02 12.85
CA LYS A 9 -3.32 -1.17 11.99
C LYS A 9 -2.38 -0.81 10.86
N PHE A 10 -2.62 0.33 10.24
CA PHE A 10 -1.76 0.80 9.17
C PHE A 10 -0.33 0.97 9.65
N LYS A 11 -0.17 1.56 10.83
CA LYS A 11 1.15 1.78 11.42
C LYS A 11 1.86 0.46 11.70
N GLU A 12 1.14 -0.52 12.23
CA GLU A 12 1.71 -1.84 12.49
C GLU A 12 2.21 -2.50 11.22
N LYS A 13 1.40 -2.47 10.17
CA LYS A 13 1.77 -3.07 8.90
C LYS A 13 2.93 -2.32 8.26
N ALA A 14 2.94 -1.00 8.39
CA ALA A 14 4.03 -0.19 7.89
C ALA A 14 5.34 -0.53 8.60
N GLN A 15 5.28 -0.72 9.90
CA GLN A 15 6.46 -1.08 10.68
C GLN A 15 6.98 -2.46 10.28
N GLU A 16 6.09 -3.40 10.03
CA GLU A 16 6.49 -4.73 9.56
C GLU A 16 7.24 -4.66 8.24
N ILE A 17 6.74 -3.84 7.32
CA ILE A 17 7.40 -3.67 6.02
C ILE A 17 8.76 -3.04 6.19
N PHE A 18 8.84 -2.02 7.04
CA PHE A 18 10.10 -1.34 7.33
C PHE A 18 11.13 -2.32 7.89
N ASP A 19 10.72 -3.09 8.89
CA ASP A 19 11.61 -4.05 9.55
C ASP A 19 12.04 -5.17 8.61
N LYS A 20 11.11 -5.68 7.82
CA LYS A 20 11.37 -6.75 6.87
C LYS A 20 12.40 -6.33 5.82
N ASN A 21 12.38 -5.08 5.44
CA ASN A 21 13.28 -4.54 4.43
C ASN A 21 14.47 -3.79 5.02
N GLU A 22 14.62 -3.86 6.33
CA GLU A 22 15.72 -3.21 7.05
C GLU A 22 15.81 -1.70 6.75
N GLY A 23 14.66 -1.08 6.59
CA GLY A 23 14.60 0.35 6.31
C GLY A 23 15.02 0.75 4.91
N TYR A 24 15.24 -0.23 4.04
CA TYR A 24 15.63 0.03 2.66
C TYR A 24 14.56 -0.48 1.70
N ALA A 25 13.95 0.42 0.98
CA ALA A 25 12.91 0.05 0.03
C ALA A 25 13.51 -0.07 -1.37
N GLY A 26 13.84 -1.28 -1.76
CA GLY A 26 14.20 -1.56 -3.14
C GLY A 26 12.92 -1.73 -3.94
N GLU A 27 13.02 -2.33 -5.11
CA GLU A 27 11.86 -2.56 -5.98
C GLU A 27 10.76 -3.32 -5.27
N SER A 28 11.11 -4.41 -4.60
CA SER A 28 10.13 -5.21 -3.85
C SER A 28 9.51 -4.42 -2.71
N GLY A 29 10.32 -3.63 -2.01
CA GLY A 29 9.83 -2.81 -0.91
C GLY A 29 8.82 -1.79 -1.37
N HIS A 30 9.06 -1.17 -2.52
CA HIS A 30 8.12 -0.21 -3.09
C HIS A 30 6.78 -0.87 -3.41
N MET A 31 6.81 -2.08 -3.92
CA MET A 31 5.58 -2.80 -4.22
C MET A 31 4.78 -3.08 -2.96
N GLU A 32 5.46 -3.46 -1.89
CA GLU A 32 4.78 -3.71 -0.62
C GLU A 32 4.18 -2.45 -0.04
N ILE A 33 4.91 -1.34 -0.13
CA ILE A 33 4.43 -0.04 0.34
C ILE A 33 3.18 0.38 -0.44
N ASP A 34 3.25 0.28 -1.76
CA ASP A 34 2.11 0.64 -2.61
C ASP A 34 0.91 -0.25 -2.34
N ASP A 35 1.13 -1.55 -2.15
CA ASP A 35 0.06 -2.48 -1.85
C ASP A 35 -0.61 -2.14 -0.53
N LEU A 36 0.16 -1.77 0.48
CA LEU A 36 -0.39 -1.39 1.77
C LEU A 36 -1.27 -0.14 1.65
N MET A 37 -0.79 0.85 0.93
CA MET A 37 -1.56 2.08 0.74
C MET A 37 -2.84 1.82 -0.03
N ARG A 38 -2.77 0.99 -1.08
CA ARG A 38 -3.96 0.61 -1.84
C ARG A 38 -4.96 -0.12 -0.97
N GLU A 39 -4.48 -1.06 -0.18
CA GLU A 39 -5.35 -1.83 0.71
C GLU A 39 -6.06 -0.91 1.70
N CYS A 40 -5.32 0.02 2.27
CA CYS A 40 -5.88 0.98 3.20
C CYS A 40 -6.97 1.82 2.55
N LEU A 41 -6.69 2.36 1.38
CA LEU A 41 -7.66 3.18 0.67
C LEU A 41 -8.89 2.39 0.25
N ARG A 42 -8.71 1.15 -0.19
CA ARG A 42 -9.84 0.30 -0.55
C ARG A 42 -10.74 0.06 0.66
N SER A 43 -10.13 -0.13 1.82
CA SER A 43 -10.91 -0.35 3.04
C SER A 43 -11.76 0.85 3.41
N LEU A 44 -11.37 2.04 2.95
CA LEU A 44 -12.10 3.27 3.19
C LEU A 44 -13.09 3.60 2.08
N GLY A 45 -13.18 2.77 1.06
CA GLY A 45 -14.12 2.98 -0.03
C GLY A 45 -13.58 3.67 -1.26
N TYR A 46 -12.27 3.80 -1.37
CA TYR A 46 -11.65 4.48 -2.51
C TYR A 46 -11.15 3.54 -3.60
N GLY A 47 -11.69 2.32 -3.63
CA GLY A 47 -11.24 1.31 -4.58
C GLY A 47 -11.37 1.70 -6.05
N GLU A 48 -12.45 2.38 -6.40
CA GLU A 48 -12.65 2.79 -7.79
C GLU A 48 -11.56 3.75 -8.27
N GLY A 49 -11.23 4.73 -7.42
CA GLY A 49 -10.16 5.66 -7.74
C GLY A 49 -8.81 4.96 -7.83
N ILE A 50 -8.57 4.02 -6.94
CA ILE A 50 -7.35 3.21 -6.97
C ILE A 50 -7.24 2.47 -8.29
N ASP A 51 -8.33 1.85 -8.72
CA ASP A 51 -8.33 1.08 -9.97
C ASP A 51 -8.02 1.96 -11.18
N ILE A 52 -8.54 3.18 -11.17
CA ILE A 52 -8.26 4.14 -12.24
C ILE A 52 -6.78 4.48 -12.28
N LEU A 53 -6.21 4.80 -11.13
CA LEU A 53 -4.79 5.17 -11.05
C LEU A 53 -3.87 4.03 -11.49
N PHE A 54 -4.17 2.81 -11.07
CA PHE A 54 -3.31 1.68 -11.36
C PHE A 54 -3.64 0.98 -12.66
N SER A 55 -4.58 1.53 -13.44
CA SER A 55 -4.83 1.07 -14.80
C SER A 55 -3.99 1.84 -15.81
N MET A 56 -3.25 2.83 -15.35
CA MET A 56 -2.40 3.63 -16.24
C MET A 56 -1.25 2.79 -16.77
N ASP A 57 -0.96 2.98 -18.05
CA ASP A 57 0.19 2.32 -18.67
C ASP A 57 1.46 3.01 -18.16
N SER A 58 2.52 2.27 -18.08
CA SER A 58 3.84 2.81 -17.72
C SER A 58 3.89 3.48 -16.34
N ILE A 59 3.45 2.73 -15.34
CA ILE A 59 3.63 3.17 -13.95
C ILE A 59 5.04 2.78 -13.53
N TRP A 60 5.81 3.75 -13.07
CA TRP A 60 7.20 3.53 -12.70
C TRP A 60 7.41 3.56 -11.20
N TYR A 61 8.18 2.61 -10.73
CA TYR A 61 8.62 2.53 -9.34
C TYR A 61 10.12 2.82 -9.31
N CYS A 62 10.48 4.01 -8.97
CA CYS A 62 11.90 4.30 -8.91
C CYS A 62 12.35 4.64 -7.54
#